data_4aec375839afe01dd0db81ec997d0efe
#
_entry.id   4aec375839afe01dd0db81ec997d0efe
#
_cell.length_a   1.000
_cell.length_b   1.000
_cell.length_c   1.000
_cell.angle_alpha   90.00
_cell.angle_beta   90.00
_cell.angle_gamma   90.00
#
_symmetry.space_group_name_H-M   'P 1'
#
loop_
_entity.id
_entity.type
_entity.pdbx_description
1 polymer ?
#
loop_
_entity_poly.entity_id
_entity_poly.type
_entity_poly.pdbx_seq_one_letter_code
_entity_poly.pdbx_strand_id
1 'polypeptide(L)'
;MTDLSTDLPPDPDRITRREDRVRVVIIGGGPGGYEAALTAARLGAEVSLIEERGLGGAAVLTDVVPSKTLIATAEVLDVVARSGALGIRDADSAAAPTSGALTVDLAAVNARVRRLAQAQSDDIRAALERAGVRVITGRGRLAGPNTVEVVDPDGSVGGRLTADVGLIAVGARPRELPTARPDGRRILTWTQVYDLTELPEHLIVVGSGVTGAEFASAYRALGSEVTLVSSRDQVLPGSDPDAARALEESFAERGVRVHARTRAEAARVEGDEVLVTLADGTVLRGSHLLMAVGGVPSTRGLGLEEAHVRVKPSGHIETDRVSRTNVRGLYAAGDCTGVYPLASVAAMQGRTAMYHALGEAVAPLIPNQVASAVFTSPEIATVGHSEQEVSDGHIAAEVLTLPLATNPRAKMQGVREGFVKLIVRPDSHTVLGGVVVAPRASDLIHPISLAVSQRLTAEAVARAFTVYPSVSGSTAEVARQVVGQV
;
A
#
# COMPACT_ATOMS: atom_id res chain seq x y z
N MET A 1 29.80 -38.34 14.28
CA MET A 1 29.51 -36.94 13.99
C MET A 1 30.36 -36.56 12.80
N THR A 2 29.87 -36.80 11.61
CA THR A 2 30.53 -36.47 10.35
C THR A 2 30.05 -35.06 9.92
N ASP A 3 31.03 -34.17 9.89
CA ASP A 3 30.87 -32.80 9.46
C ASP A 3 30.49 -32.77 7.96
N LEU A 4 29.20 -32.49 7.66
CA LEU A 4 28.72 -32.22 6.30
C LEU A 4 28.85 -30.72 6.03
N SER A 5 30.05 -30.21 5.92
CA SER A 5 30.29 -28.96 5.23
C SER A 5 30.05 -29.18 3.74
N THR A 6 28.84 -28.92 3.28
CA THR A 6 28.52 -28.91 1.85
C THR A 6 29.24 -27.74 1.21
N ASP A 7 30.33 -28.03 0.52
CA ASP A 7 30.95 -27.14 -0.47
C ASP A 7 29.97 -26.88 -1.61
N LEU A 8 29.07 -25.92 -1.41
CA LEU A 8 28.32 -25.34 -2.51
C LEU A 8 29.31 -24.47 -3.31
N PRO A 9 29.36 -24.61 -4.64
CA PRO A 9 30.20 -23.72 -5.44
C PRO A 9 29.79 -22.27 -5.18
N PRO A 10 30.77 -21.35 -5.09
CA PRO A 10 30.48 -19.95 -4.86
C PRO A 10 29.51 -19.43 -5.92
N ASP A 11 28.46 -18.75 -5.48
CA ASP A 11 27.49 -18.08 -6.37
C ASP A 11 28.27 -17.14 -7.30
N PRO A 12 28.24 -17.36 -8.64
CA PRO A 12 28.99 -16.55 -9.59
C PRO A 12 28.56 -15.07 -9.60
N ASP A 13 27.41 -14.75 -8.99
CA ASP A 13 26.89 -13.39 -8.86
C ASP A 13 27.37 -12.69 -7.57
N ARG A 14 28.07 -13.40 -6.69
CA ARG A 14 28.59 -12.83 -5.47
C ARG A 14 29.76 -11.90 -5.78
N ILE A 15 29.56 -10.60 -5.53
CA ILE A 15 30.64 -9.61 -5.67
C ILE A 15 31.59 -9.80 -4.48
N THR A 16 32.78 -10.34 -4.75
CA THR A 16 33.81 -10.51 -3.71
C THR A 16 34.28 -9.15 -3.18
N ARG A 17 34.35 -8.98 -1.85
CA ARG A 17 34.94 -7.80 -1.23
C ARG A 17 36.37 -7.62 -1.74
N ARG A 18 36.58 -6.51 -2.46
CA ARG A 18 37.93 -5.98 -2.71
C ARG A 18 38.36 -5.13 -1.51
N GLU A 19 39.61 -4.76 -1.42
CA GLU A 19 40.13 -3.79 -0.43
C GLU A 19 39.39 -2.43 -0.54
N ASP A 20 38.83 -2.10 -1.71
CA ASP A 20 37.98 -0.94 -1.94
C ASP A 20 36.50 -1.25 -1.59
N ARG A 21 35.82 -0.28 -1.01
CA ARG A 21 34.39 -0.37 -0.69
C ARG A 21 33.55 -0.59 -1.96
N VAL A 22 32.55 -1.48 -1.90
CA VAL A 22 31.59 -1.68 -2.98
C VAL A 22 30.78 -0.40 -3.21
N ARG A 23 30.75 0.08 -4.45
CA ARG A 23 30.01 1.27 -4.84
C ARG A 23 28.59 0.88 -5.23
N VAL A 24 27.63 1.38 -4.48
CA VAL A 24 26.20 1.17 -4.71
C VAL A 24 25.58 2.45 -5.26
N VAL A 25 24.90 2.38 -6.40
CA VAL A 25 24.16 3.50 -6.97
C VAL A 25 22.68 3.13 -7.04
N ILE A 26 21.85 3.98 -6.44
CA ILE A 26 20.39 3.77 -6.32
C ILE A 26 19.68 4.88 -7.09
N ILE A 27 18.73 4.50 -7.96
CA ILE A 27 17.87 5.42 -8.70
C ILE A 27 16.47 5.40 -8.10
N GLY A 28 16.08 6.48 -7.44
CA GLY A 28 14.81 6.67 -6.76
C GLY A 28 14.92 6.56 -5.24
N GLY A 29 14.40 7.54 -4.52
CA GLY A 29 14.46 7.70 -3.06
C GLY A 29 13.19 7.26 -2.33
N GLY A 30 12.30 6.47 -2.99
CA GLY A 30 11.13 5.86 -2.35
C GLY A 30 11.52 4.75 -1.35
N PRO A 31 10.53 4.04 -0.73
CA PRO A 31 10.79 3.01 0.28
C PRO A 31 11.80 1.94 -0.15
N GLY A 32 11.74 1.49 -1.41
CA GLY A 32 12.73 0.56 -1.96
C GLY A 32 14.14 1.13 -2.01
N GLY A 33 14.27 2.41 -2.35
CA GLY A 33 15.56 3.08 -2.51
C GLY A 33 16.19 3.48 -1.18
N TYR A 34 15.48 4.21 -0.32
CA TYR A 34 16.09 4.69 0.93
C TYR A 34 16.38 3.53 1.91
N GLU A 35 15.55 2.50 1.98
CA GLU A 35 15.80 1.32 2.80
C GLU A 35 17.00 0.49 2.27
N ALA A 36 17.12 0.40 0.95
CA ALA A 36 18.31 -0.19 0.34
C ALA A 36 19.57 0.62 0.66
N ALA A 37 19.51 1.94 0.56
CA ALA A 37 20.63 2.83 0.85
C ALA A 37 21.11 2.69 2.30
N LEU A 38 20.19 2.71 3.26
CA LEU A 38 20.49 2.51 4.69
C LEU A 38 21.09 1.12 4.96
N THR A 39 20.55 0.09 4.28
CA THR A 39 21.04 -1.30 4.42
C THR A 39 22.46 -1.44 3.84
N ALA A 40 22.69 -0.93 2.63
CA ALA A 40 24.00 -0.99 1.98
C ALA A 40 25.08 -0.22 2.77
N ALA A 41 24.75 0.98 3.26
CA ALA A 41 25.64 1.78 4.07
C ALA A 41 26.03 1.05 5.38
N ARG A 42 25.06 0.41 6.05
CA ARG A 42 25.30 -0.42 7.25
C ARG A 42 26.21 -1.60 6.97
N LEU A 43 26.16 -2.17 5.77
CA LEU A 43 27.03 -3.25 5.31
C LEU A 43 28.40 -2.75 4.80
N GLY A 44 28.69 -1.45 4.93
CA GLY A 44 30.00 -0.86 4.63
C GLY A 44 30.21 -0.45 3.17
N ALA A 45 29.16 -0.42 2.34
CA ALA A 45 29.23 0.06 0.97
C ALA A 45 29.37 1.60 0.89
N GLU A 46 29.93 2.11 -0.21
CA GLU A 46 29.84 3.51 -0.59
C GLU A 46 28.55 3.73 -1.39
N VAL A 47 27.60 4.50 -0.85
CA VAL A 47 26.27 4.61 -1.40
C VAL A 47 25.99 6.00 -1.96
N SER A 48 25.56 6.05 -3.22
CA SER A 48 24.98 7.24 -3.87
C SER A 48 23.51 6.95 -4.22
N LEU A 49 22.60 7.83 -3.77
CA LEU A 49 21.17 7.76 -4.05
C LEU A 49 20.77 8.98 -4.88
N ILE A 50 20.17 8.75 -6.05
CA ILE A 50 19.71 9.81 -6.96
C ILE A 50 18.20 9.92 -6.82
N GLU A 51 17.70 11.13 -6.51
CA GLU A 51 16.27 11.39 -6.36
C GLU A 51 15.89 12.73 -7.01
N GLU A 52 14.81 12.70 -7.80
CA GLU A 52 14.35 13.85 -8.59
C GLU A 52 13.38 14.75 -7.83
N ARG A 53 12.47 14.19 -7.03
CA ARG A 53 11.28 14.87 -6.46
C ARG A 53 11.35 15.09 -4.97
N GLY A 54 11.98 14.18 -4.27
CA GLY A 54 12.10 14.23 -2.81
C GLY A 54 12.12 12.84 -2.18
N LEU A 55 12.80 12.75 -1.04
CA LEU A 55 13.01 11.50 -0.33
C LEU A 55 11.71 10.96 0.27
N GLY A 56 11.59 9.64 0.27
CA GLY A 56 10.36 8.92 0.58
C GLY A 56 9.51 8.62 -0.66
N GLY A 57 9.75 9.30 -1.79
CA GLY A 57 9.06 9.08 -3.06
C GLY A 57 7.54 9.25 -2.95
N ALA A 58 6.79 8.60 -3.84
CA ALA A 58 5.32 8.70 -3.85
C ALA A 58 4.69 8.26 -2.52
N ALA A 59 5.20 7.20 -1.89
CA ALA A 59 4.65 6.69 -0.64
C ALA A 59 4.65 7.73 0.51
N VAL A 60 5.60 8.64 0.53
CA VAL A 60 5.70 9.68 1.57
C VAL A 60 5.10 11.00 1.11
N LEU A 61 5.31 11.39 -0.14
CA LEU A 61 5.02 12.75 -0.59
C LEU A 61 3.64 12.92 -1.23
N THR A 62 3.08 11.87 -1.86
CA THR A 62 1.88 12.03 -2.69
C THR A 62 0.85 10.90 -2.57
N ASP A 63 1.12 9.82 -1.81
CA ASP A 63 0.24 8.65 -1.76
C ASP A 63 -0.03 8.19 -0.33
N VAL A 64 0.81 7.28 0.25
CA VAL A 64 0.50 6.56 1.49
C VAL A 64 0.43 7.49 2.70
N VAL A 65 1.49 8.26 3.00
CA VAL A 65 1.48 9.19 4.15
C VAL A 65 0.42 10.27 3.96
N PRO A 66 0.28 10.92 2.80
CA PRO A 66 -0.81 11.87 2.55
C PRO A 66 -2.20 11.27 2.72
N SER A 67 -2.51 10.14 2.08
CA SER A 67 -3.85 9.56 2.13
C SER A 67 -4.21 9.09 3.55
N LYS A 68 -3.29 8.44 4.27
CA LYS A 68 -3.55 7.98 5.64
C LYS A 68 -3.65 9.16 6.62
N THR A 69 -2.98 10.27 6.34
CA THR A 69 -3.17 11.51 7.13
C THR A 69 -4.56 12.13 6.90
N LEU A 70 -5.05 12.12 5.66
CA LEU A 70 -6.42 12.55 5.32
C LEU A 70 -7.45 11.61 5.97
N ILE A 71 -7.27 10.29 5.82
CA ILE A 71 -8.14 9.27 6.40
C ILE A 71 -8.21 9.39 7.93
N ALA A 72 -7.09 9.64 8.60
CA ALA A 72 -7.08 9.84 10.05
C ALA A 72 -7.96 11.03 10.50
N THR A 73 -8.13 12.06 9.66
CA THR A 73 -9.10 13.15 9.92
C THR A 73 -10.54 12.65 9.71
N ALA A 74 -10.78 11.87 8.66
CA ALA A 74 -12.09 11.28 8.37
C ALA A 74 -12.54 10.32 9.49
N GLU A 75 -11.63 9.53 10.05
CA GLU A 75 -11.90 8.61 11.18
C GLU A 75 -12.42 9.34 12.43
N VAL A 76 -11.89 10.53 12.72
CA VAL A 76 -12.39 11.35 13.85
C VAL A 76 -13.86 11.71 13.62
N LEU A 77 -14.24 12.08 12.41
CA LEU A 77 -15.63 12.40 12.09
C LEU A 77 -16.55 11.17 12.14
N ASP A 78 -16.04 10.01 11.71
CA ASP A 78 -16.76 8.73 11.84
C ASP A 78 -17.00 8.37 13.32
N VAL A 79 -16.04 8.62 14.21
CA VAL A 79 -16.20 8.42 15.64
C VAL A 79 -17.25 9.39 16.20
N VAL A 80 -17.22 10.65 15.82
CA VAL A 80 -18.23 11.64 16.23
C VAL A 80 -19.63 11.24 15.75
N ALA A 81 -19.78 10.83 14.48
CA ALA A 81 -21.08 10.42 13.93
C ALA A 81 -21.68 9.22 14.70
N ARG A 82 -20.86 8.33 15.22
CA ARG A 82 -21.30 7.15 16.01
C ARG A 82 -21.40 7.41 17.53
N SER A 83 -20.91 8.54 18.02
CA SER A 83 -20.83 8.83 19.44
C SER A 83 -22.18 8.90 20.15
N GLY A 84 -23.25 9.20 19.42
CA GLY A 84 -24.62 9.16 19.91
C GLY A 84 -25.04 7.81 20.49
N ALA A 85 -24.55 6.70 19.92
CA ALA A 85 -24.78 5.35 20.44
C ALA A 85 -24.08 5.09 21.79
N LEU A 86 -23.04 5.89 22.11
CA LEU A 86 -22.30 5.83 23.36
C LEU A 86 -22.90 6.78 24.43
N GLY A 87 -24.04 7.45 24.14
CA GLY A 87 -24.70 8.38 25.05
C GLY A 87 -24.19 9.82 24.99
N ILE A 88 -23.29 10.15 24.03
CA ILE A 88 -22.83 11.52 23.82
C ILE A 88 -23.92 12.30 23.11
N ARG A 89 -24.18 13.54 23.58
CA ARG A 89 -25.19 14.44 23.04
C ARG A 89 -24.58 15.79 22.73
N ASP A 90 -25.15 16.47 21.77
CA ASP A 90 -24.87 17.87 21.51
C ASP A 90 -25.34 18.72 22.70
N ALA A 91 -24.53 19.68 23.14
CA ALA A 91 -24.82 20.49 24.32
C ALA A 91 -26.03 21.42 24.11
N ASP A 92 -26.24 21.89 22.88
CA ASP A 92 -27.26 22.88 22.58
C ASP A 92 -28.59 22.26 22.15
N SER A 93 -28.55 21.07 21.53
CA SER A 93 -29.76 20.42 20.94
C SER A 93 -30.22 19.17 21.68
N ALA A 94 -29.41 18.62 22.61
CA ALA A 94 -29.61 17.31 23.25
C ALA A 94 -29.76 16.13 22.25
N ALA A 95 -29.54 16.36 20.96
CA ALA A 95 -29.54 15.35 19.92
C ALA A 95 -28.22 14.56 19.91
N ALA A 96 -28.21 13.43 19.21
CA ALA A 96 -26.94 12.76 18.93
C ALA A 96 -26.09 13.66 18.03
N PRO A 97 -24.77 13.83 18.31
CA PRO A 97 -23.91 14.56 17.43
C PRO A 97 -23.95 13.94 16.02
N THR A 98 -24.05 14.77 15.00
CA THR A 98 -23.95 14.36 13.62
C THR A 98 -22.67 14.92 13.03
N SER A 99 -22.10 14.25 12.02
CA SER A 99 -20.97 14.81 11.27
C SER A 99 -21.31 16.18 10.65
N GLY A 100 -22.59 16.46 10.38
CA GLY A 100 -23.07 17.74 9.89
C GLY A 100 -23.04 18.90 10.92
N ALA A 101 -22.84 18.61 12.21
CA ALA A 101 -22.60 19.64 13.23
C ALA A 101 -21.14 20.18 13.20
N LEU A 102 -20.23 19.48 12.53
CA LEU A 102 -18.85 19.88 12.33
C LEU A 102 -18.60 20.26 10.89
N THR A 103 -17.86 21.33 10.67
CA THR A 103 -17.39 21.73 9.34
C THR A 103 -15.94 21.32 9.14
N VAL A 104 -15.60 20.85 7.93
CA VAL A 104 -14.23 20.46 7.57
C VAL A 104 -13.58 21.62 6.83
N ASP A 105 -12.54 22.19 7.40
CA ASP A 105 -11.61 23.08 6.71
C ASP A 105 -10.60 22.23 5.91
N LEU A 106 -10.94 21.93 4.65
CA LEU A 106 -10.08 21.08 3.81
C LEU A 106 -8.72 21.73 3.52
N ALA A 107 -8.65 23.07 3.46
CA ALA A 107 -7.38 23.77 3.27
C ALA A 107 -6.44 23.52 4.46
N ALA A 108 -6.95 23.59 5.69
CA ALA A 108 -6.19 23.30 6.90
C ALA A 108 -5.79 21.81 6.99
N VAL A 109 -6.70 20.89 6.62
CA VAL A 109 -6.42 19.45 6.54
C VAL A 109 -5.30 19.17 5.55
N ASN A 110 -5.40 19.67 4.32
CA ASN A 110 -4.40 19.45 3.28
C ASN A 110 -3.07 20.16 3.59
N ALA A 111 -3.09 21.31 4.25
CA ALA A 111 -1.87 21.93 4.77
C ALA A 111 -1.18 21.03 5.82
N ARG A 112 -1.96 20.39 6.72
CA ARG A 112 -1.41 19.40 7.67
C ARG A 112 -0.85 18.18 6.95
N VAL A 113 -1.54 17.64 5.94
CA VAL A 113 -1.08 16.52 5.11
C VAL A 113 0.29 16.82 4.51
N ARG A 114 0.45 17.96 3.85
CA ARG A 114 1.72 18.37 3.22
C ARG A 114 2.85 18.58 4.25
N ARG A 115 2.55 19.18 5.41
CA ARG A 115 3.56 19.35 6.47
C ARG A 115 4.07 18.03 7.01
N LEU A 116 3.20 17.05 7.25
CA LEU A 116 3.58 15.72 7.74
C LEU A 116 4.38 14.94 6.69
N ALA A 117 3.97 15.02 5.41
CA ALA A 117 4.72 14.42 4.31
C ALA A 117 6.13 15.00 4.20
N GLN A 118 6.27 16.33 4.30
CA GLN A 118 7.56 17.00 4.27
C GLN A 118 8.42 16.62 5.48
N ALA A 119 7.85 16.64 6.69
CA ALA A 119 8.56 16.24 7.90
C ALA A 119 9.11 14.81 7.81
N GLN A 120 8.29 13.87 7.31
CA GLN A 120 8.74 12.48 7.09
C GLN A 120 9.86 12.39 6.03
N SER A 121 9.80 13.20 4.98
CA SER A 121 10.86 13.28 3.95
C SER A 121 12.17 13.82 4.55
N ASP A 122 12.07 14.83 5.42
CA ASP A 122 13.23 15.42 6.11
C ASP A 122 13.86 14.42 7.11
N ASP A 123 13.05 13.64 7.82
CA ASP A 123 13.53 12.57 8.70
C ASP A 123 14.29 11.49 7.93
N ILE A 124 13.82 11.10 6.73
CA ILE A 124 14.49 10.16 5.84
C ILE A 124 15.83 10.76 5.37
N ARG A 125 15.85 12.04 4.97
CA ARG A 125 17.08 12.74 4.60
C ARG A 125 18.11 12.70 5.72
N ALA A 126 17.70 13.09 6.92
CA ALA A 126 18.58 13.09 8.09
C ALA A 126 19.11 11.67 8.42
N ALA A 127 18.29 10.63 8.22
CA ALA A 127 18.73 9.24 8.44
C ALA A 127 19.79 8.82 7.40
N LEU A 128 19.60 9.14 6.13
CA LEU A 128 20.55 8.86 5.04
C LEU A 128 21.88 9.60 5.24
N GLU A 129 21.82 10.89 5.60
CA GLU A 129 23.01 11.71 5.87
C GLU A 129 23.82 11.15 7.04
N ARG A 130 23.14 10.79 8.16
CA ARG A 130 23.81 10.13 9.31
C ARG A 130 24.46 8.80 8.95
N ALA A 131 23.88 8.07 7.99
CA ALA A 131 24.44 6.82 7.48
C ALA A 131 25.59 7.03 6.47
N GLY A 132 25.92 8.26 6.12
CA GLY A 132 26.97 8.60 5.15
C GLY A 132 26.57 8.35 3.68
N VAL A 133 25.27 8.27 3.40
CA VAL A 133 24.75 8.14 2.03
C VAL A 133 24.83 9.47 1.31
N ARG A 134 25.43 9.47 0.12
CA ARG A 134 25.46 10.63 -0.77
C ARG A 134 24.12 10.76 -1.50
N VAL A 135 23.29 11.70 -1.11
CA VAL A 135 22.04 12.03 -1.82
C VAL A 135 22.32 13.02 -2.92
N ILE A 136 21.90 12.71 -4.15
CA ILE A 136 22.10 13.51 -5.35
C ILE A 136 20.71 13.89 -5.88
N THR A 137 20.44 15.18 -5.99
CA THR A 137 19.22 15.68 -6.61
C THR A 137 19.36 15.62 -8.13
N GLY A 138 18.40 14.98 -8.80
CA GLY A 138 18.37 14.83 -10.25
C GLY A 138 17.69 13.54 -10.67
N ARG A 139 17.55 13.36 -11.97
CA ARG A 139 16.98 12.16 -12.57
C ARG A 139 18.07 11.15 -12.90
N GLY A 140 18.02 9.95 -12.31
CA GLY A 140 18.92 8.85 -12.67
C GLY A 140 18.52 8.19 -14.00
N ARG A 141 19.49 7.92 -14.88
CA ARG A 141 19.33 7.14 -16.11
C ARG A 141 20.49 6.17 -16.29
N LEU A 142 20.20 4.95 -16.71
CA LEU A 142 21.23 3.97 -17.06
C LEU A 142 21.87 4.35 -18.41
N ALA A 143 23.19 4.38 -18.45
CA ALA A 143 23.97 4.53 -19.68
C ALA A 143 24.74 3.24 -20.02
N GLY A 144 24.34 2.13 -19.40
CA GLY A 144 24.91 0.80 -19.52
C GLY A 144 24.68 0.02 -18.23
N PRO A 145 25.12 -1.24 -18.17
CA PRO A 145 24.85 -2.13 -17.02
C PRO A 145 25.38 -1.64 -15.66
N ASN A 146 26.47 -0.89 -15.67
CA ASN A 146 27.16 -0.39 -14.46
C ASN A 146 27.40 1.12 -14.43
N THR A 147 26.74 1.86 -15.31
CA THR A 147 26.92 3.31 -15.43
C THR A 147 25.57 4.02 -15.31
N VAL A 148 25.48 4.96 -14.39
CA VAL A 148 24.30 5.80 -14.15
C VAL A 148 24.66 7.26 -14.46
N GLU A 149 23.87 7.90 -15.31
CA GLU A 149 23.91 9.34 -15.53
C GLU A 149 22.94 10.05 -14.61
N VAL A 150 23.36 11.18 -14.08
CA VAL A 150 22.50 12.15 -13.41
C VAL A 150 22.08 13.18 -14.45
N VAL A 151 20.80 13.26 -14.71
CA VAL A 151 20.21 14.20 -15.68
C VAL A 151 19.57 15.34 -14.91
N ASP A 152 20.00 16.55 -15.21
CA ASP A 152 19.48 17.78 -14.65
C ASP A 152 18.10 18.13 -15.23
N PRO A 153 17.31 19.04 -14.59
CA PRO A 153 15.98 19.42 -15.08
C PRO A 153 15.92 19.98 -16.50
N ASP A 154 17.02 20.56 -16.98
CA ASP A 154 17.16 21.06 -18.37
C ASP A 154 17.47 19.94 -19.38
N GLY A 155 17.64 18.70 -18.94
CA GLY A 155 17.96 17.54 -19.76
C GLY A 155 19.46 17.33 -20.01
N SER A 156 20.32 18.19 -19.48
CA SER A 156 21.78 18.01 -19.55
C SER A 156 22.26 16.90 -18.62
N VAL A 157 23.41 16.29 -18.94
CA VAL A 157 24.04 15.29 -18.07
C VAL A 157 24.96 16.00 -17.09
N GLY A 158 24.53 16.15 -15.84
CA GLY A 158 25.28 16.79 -14.76
C GLY A 158 26.41 15.92 -14.18
N GLY A 159 26.39 14.60 -14.46
CA GLY A 159 27.46 13.70 -13.99
C GLY A 159 27.20 12.23 -14.33
N ARG A 160 28.27 11.43 -14.20
CA ARG A 160 28.22 9.97 -14.35
C ARG A 160 28.78 9.28 -13.12
N LEU A 161 28.10 8.21 -12.70
CA LEU A 161 28.50 7.37 -11.59
C LEU A 161 28.72 5.95 -12.11
N THR A 162 29.82 5.33 -11.67
CA THR A 162 30.05 3.91 -11.93
C THR A 162 29.62 3.12 -10.69
N ALA A 163 28.83 2.07 -10.89
CA ALA A 163 28.30 1.21 -9.86
C ALA A 163 28.90 -0.19 -9.96
N ASP A 164 29.27 -0.76 -8.83
CA ASP A 164 29.51 -2.21 -8.70
C ASP A 164 28.16 -2.92 -8.50
N VAL A 165 27.22 -2.24 -7.83
CA VAL A 165 25.82 -2.65 -7.64
C VAL A 165 24.89 -1.48 -7.98
N GLY A 166 23.91 -1.71 -8.84
CA GLY A 166 22.84 -0.76 -9.17
C GLY A 166 21.48 -1.21 -8.63
N LEU A 167 20.67 -0.27 -8.15
CA LEU A 167 19.27 -0.52 -7.80
C LEU A 167 18.35 0.48 -8.49
N ILE A 168 17.31 -0.01 -9.16
CA ILE A 168 16.24 0.78 -9.77
C ILE A 168 15.03 0.75 -8.85
N ALA A 169 14.65 1.89 -8.25
CA ALA A 169 13.55 2.01 -7.29
C ALA A 169 12.64 3.20 -7.60
N VAL A 170 12.31 3.37 -8.88
CA VAL A 170 11.62 4.54 -9.44
C VAL A 170 10.09 4.54 -9.25
N GLY A 171 9.53 3.47 -8.69
CA GLY A 171 8.11 3.36 -8.37
C GLY A 171 7.18 3.40 -9.58
N ALA A 172 5.97 3.90 -9.36
CA ALA A 172 4.91 4.07 -10.35
C ALA A 172 4.28 5.47 -10.23
N ARG A 173 3.47 5.83 -11.22
CA ARG A 173 2.67 7.07 -11.27
C ARG A 173 1.22 6.75 -11.59
N PRO A 174 0.26 7.65 -11.27
CA PRO A 174 -1.13 7.48 -11.64
C PRO A 174 -1.31 7.18 -13.13
N ARG A 175 -2.22 6.25 -13.44
CA ARG A 175 -2.68 6.03 -14.80
C ARG A 175 -3.66 7.13 -15.18
N GLU A 176 -3.43 7.74 -16.33
CA GLU A 176 -4.33 8.72 -16.92
C GLU A 176 -5.08 8.10 -18.09
N LEU A 177 -6.37 8.46 -18.24
CA LEU A 177 -7.15 8.08 -19.40
C LEU A 177 -7.14 9.22 -20.41
N PRO A 178 -6.88 8.96 -21.71
CA PRO A 178 -6.85 10.01 -22.74
C PRO A 178 -8.16 10.78 -22.86
N THR A 179 -9.29 10.12 -22.53
CA THR A 179 -10.65 10.67 -22.60
C THR A 179 -11.11 11.33 -21.30
N ALA A 180 -10.26 11.35 -20.26
CA ALA A 180 -10.54 11.96 -18.95
C ALA A 180 -9.22 12.49 -18.37
N ARG A 181 -8.58 13.44 -19.09
CA ARG A 181 -7.28 13.97 -18.68
C ARG A 181 -7.41 14.82 -17.42
N PRO A 182 -6.59 14.57 -16.41
CA PRO A 182 -6.55 15.40 -15.22
C PRO A 182 -6.19 16.85 -15.57
N ASP A 183 -6.94 17.79 -15.00
CA ASP A 183 -6.69 19.23 -15.14
C ASP A 183 -6.11 19.85 -13.86
N GLY A 184 -5.97 19.06 -12.80
CA GLY A 184 -5.46 19.48 -11.50
C GLY A 184 -6.45 20.35 -10.70
N ARG A 185 -7.70 20.48 -11.15
CA ARG A 185 -8.71 21.33 -10.52
C ARG A 185 -10.00 20.57 -10.22
N ARG A 186 -10.62 19.98 -11.25
CA ARG A 186 -11.89 19.23 -11.14
C ARG A 186 -11.75 17.77 -11.56
N ILE A 187 -10.89 17.45 -12.51
CA ILE A 187 -10.52 16.10 -12.88
C ILE A 187 -9.14 15.84 -12.29
N LEU A 188 -9.07 14.95 -11.31
CA LEU A 188 -7.90 14.76 -10.44
C LEU A 188 -7.37 13.33 -10.50
N THR A 189 -6.08 13.18 -10.32
CA THR A 189 -5.47 11.96 -9.83
C THR A 189 -5.38 12.00 -8.30
N TRP A 190 -5.10 10.85 -7.66
CA TRP A 190 -4.95 10.80 -6.20
C TRP A 190 -3.79 11.62 -5.65
N THR A 191 -2.81 12.01 -6.47
CA THR A 191 -1.71 12.86 -6.04
C THR A 191 -2.07 14.35 -6.00
N GLN A 192 -3.18 14.74 -6.64
CA GLN A 192 -3.63 16.14 -6.80
C GLN A 192 -4.72 16.53 -5.79
N VAL A 193 -5.37 15.56 -5.14
CA VAL A 193 -6.48 15.86 -4.20
C VAL A 193 -6.04 16.68 -2.99
N TYR A 194 -4.76 16.67 -2.67
CA TYR A 194 -4.20 17.44 -1.54
C TYR A 194 -3.97 18.92 -1.86
N ASP A 195 -4.19 19.33 -3.13
CA ASP A 195 -4.14 20.73 -3.54
C ASP A 195 -5.52 21.40 -3.46
N LEU A 196 -6.59 20.62 -3.22
CA LEU A 196 -7.91 21.15 -2.99
C LEU A 196 -7.96 21.98 -1.71
N THR A 197 -8.62 23.13 -1.78
CA THR A 197 -8.85 24.04 -0.66
C THR A 197 -10.27 23.98 -0.12
N GLU A 198 -11.21 23.45 -0.92
CA GLU A 198 -12.61 23.29 -0.56
C GLU A 198 -13.01 21.83 -0.73
N LEU A 199 -13.92 21.38 0.15
CA LEU A 199 -14.46 20.03 0.07
C LEU A 199 -15.32 19.88 -1.19
N PRO A 200 -15.08 18.89 -2.06
CA PRO A 200 -15.98 18.59 -3.15
C PRO A 200 -17.42 18.41 -2.66
N GLU A 201 -18.36 19.11 -3.23
CA GLU A 201 -19.79 18.92 -2.93
C GLU A 201 -20.20 17.49 -3.31
N HIS A 202 -19.87 17.07 -4.53
CA HIS A 202 -20.09 15.71 -5.01
C HIS A 202 -18.82 15.20 -5.74
N LEU A 203 -18.19 14.20 -5.14
CA LEU A 203 -17.00 13.53 -5.69
C LEU A 203 -17.42 12.26 -6.44
N ILE A 204 -17.12 12.20 -7.73
CA ILE A 204 -17.20 10.96 -8.51
C ILE A 204 -15.82 10.28 -8.43
N VAL A 205 -15.76 9.04 -7.97
CA VAL A 205 -14.53 8.24 -7.91
C VAL A 205 -14.60 7.16 -8.98
N VAL A 206 -13.67 7.14 -9.92
CA VAL A 206 -13.57 6.12 -10.97
C VAL A 206 -12.47 5.13 -10.63
N GLY A 207 -12.89 3.88 -10.39
CA GLY A 207 -12.04 2.77 -9.94
C GLY A 207 -12.32 2.36 -8.50
N SER A 208 -12.67 1.08 -8.30
CA SER A 208 -13.10 0.49 -7.02
C SER A 208 -11.99 -0.36 -6.35
N GLY A 209 -10.74 -0.21 -6.78
CA GLY A 209 -9.59 -0.78 -6.09
C GLY A 209 -9.29 -0.05 -4.78
N VAL A 210 -8.18 -0.41 -4.13
CA VAL A 210 -7.78 0.12 -2.81
C VAL A 210 -7.85 1.65 -2.76
N THR A 211 -7.18 2.34 -3.68
CA THR A 211 -7.15 3.80 -3.73
C THR A 211 -8.55 4.42 -3.83
N GLY A 212 -9.38 3.89 -4.76
CA GLY A 212 -10.75 4.43 -4.94
C GLY A 212 -11.65 4.16 -3.74
N ALA A 213 -11.58 2.98 -3.14
CA ALA A 213 -12.36 2.64 -1.96
C ALA A 213 -11.97 3.51 -0.74
N GLU A 214 -10.67 3.71 -0.52
CA GLU A 214 -10.16 4.56 0.57
C GLU A 214 -10.61 6.02 0.42
N PHE A 215 -10.47 6.62 -0.77
CA PHE A 215 -10.91 7.99 -1.00
C PHE A 215 -12.44 8.13 -0.97
N ALA A 216 -13.19 7.15 -1.49
CA ALA A 216 -14.64 7.15 -1.37
C ALA A 216 -15.10 7.14 0.09
N SER A 217 -14.49 6.26 0.91
CA SER A 217 -14.71 6.19 2.35
C SER A 217 -14.38 7.50 3.07
N ALA A 218 -13.19 8.05 2.81
CA ALA A 218 -12.68 9.25 3.46
C ALA A 218 -13.51 10.49 3.11
N TYR A 219 -13.73 10.77 1.83
CA TYR A 219 -14.49 11.95 1.40
C TYR A 219 -15.94 11.88 1.84
N ARG A 220 -16.55 10.68 1.88
CA ARG A 220 -17.88 10.52 2.46
C ARG A 220 -17.91 10.88 3.94
N ALA A 221 -16.93 10.46 4.72
CA ALA A 221 -16.81 10.82 6.13
C ALA A 221 -16.54 12.31 6.35
N LEU A 222 -15.77 12.93 5.45
CA LEU A 222 -15.51 14.37 5.47
C LEU A 222 -16.75 15.22 5.12
N GLY A 223 -17.79 14.65 4.52
CA GLY A 223 -19.06 15.31 4.23
C GLY A 223 -19.44 15.45 2.75
N SER A 224 -18.59 15.01 1.82
CA SER A 224 -18.92 15.00 0.39
C SER A 224 -20.02 13.99 0.07
N GLU A 225 -20.88 14.30 -0.92
CA GLU A 225 -21.57 13.23 -1.65
C GLU A 225 -20.55 12.44 -2.45
N VAL A 226 -20.69 11.10 -2.50
CA VAL A 226 -19.75 10.23 -3.21
C VAL A 226 -20.48 9.26 -4.11
N THR A 227 -20.02 9.20 -5.37
CA THR A 227 -20.39 8.16 -6.33
C THR A 227 -19.15 7.39 -6.75
N LEU A 228 -19.14 6.07 -6.54
CA LEU A 228 -18.04 5.17 -6.90
C LEU A 228 -18.39 4.37 -8.15
N VAL A 229 -17.58 4.45 -9.19
CA VAL A 229 -17.74 3.71 -10.45
C VAL A 229 -16.80 2.54 -10.49
N SER A 230 -17.34 1.32 -10.61
CA SER A 230 -16.61 0.06 -10.67
C SER A 230 -16.83 -0.68 -11.97
N SER A 231 -15.77 -1.07 -12.65
CA SER A 231 -15.86 -1.98 -13.80
C SER A 231 -16.01 -3.46 -13.41
N ARG A 232 -16.07 -3.74 -12.12
CA ARG A 232 -16.18 -5.08 -11.53
C ARG A 232 -17.50 -5.26 -10.81
N ASP A 233 -17.80 -6.51 -10.45
CA ASP A 233 -19.05 -6.86 -9.76
C ASP A 233 -19.08 -6.34 -8.33
N GLN A 234 -17.92 -6.23 -7.69
CA GLN A 234 -17.76 -5.79 -6.31
C GLN A 234 -16.71 -4.69 -6.15
N VAL A 235 -16.82 -3.95 -5.08
CA VAL A 235 -15.75 -3.05 -4.59
C VAL A 235 -14.59 -3.90 -4.08
N LEU A 236 -13.36 -3.44 -4.21
CA LEU A 236 -12.14 -4.18 -3.88
C LEU A 236 -12.07 -5.54 -4.61
N PRO A 237 -12.06 -5.55 -5.94
CA PRO A 237 -12.00 -6.79 -6.70
C PRO A 237 -10.73 -7.59 -6.37
N GLY A 238 -10.90 -8.88 -6.08
CA GLY A 238 -9.80 -9.77 -5.66
C GLY A 238 -9.51 -9.76 -4.17
N SER A 239 -10.26 -9.00 -3.35
CA SER A 239 -10.26 -9.13 -1.89
C SER A 239 -11.17 -10.26 -1.43
N ASP A 240 -11.07 -10.60 -0.15
CA ASP A 240 -11.98 -11.56 0.50
C ASP A 240 -13.44 -11.15 0.27
N PRO A 241 -14.33 -12.07 -0.19
CA PRO A 241 -15.70 -11.72 -0.56
C PRO A 241 -16.53 -11.17 0.60
N ASP A 242 -16.33 -11.70 1.81
CA ASP A 242 -17.06 -11.22 3.00
C ASP A 242 -16.58 -9.83 3.42
N ALA A 243 -15.27 -9.58 3.29
CA ALA A 243 -14.70 -8.27 3.56
C ALA A 243 -15.19 -7.21 2.55
N ALA A 244 -15.24 -7.56 1.26
CA ALA A 244 -15.79 -6.67 0.22
C ALA A 244 -17.25 -6.36 0.46
N ARG A 245 -18.07 -7.38 0.82
CA ARG A 245 -19.50 -7.23 1.16
C ARG A 245 -19.69 -6.33 2.37
N ALA A 246 -18.94 -6.54 3.45
CA ALA A 246 -19.01 -5.70 4.64
C ALA A 246 -18.72 -4.22 4.32
N LEU A 247 -17.76 -3.96 3.42
CA LEU A 247 -17.49 -2.59 2.96
C LEU A 247 -18.62 -2.02 2.11
N GLU A 248 -19.22 -2.81 1.20
CA GLU A 248 -20.34 -2.36 0.36
C GLU A 248 -21.58 -2.05 1.20
N GLU A 249 -21.87 -2.86 2.22
CA GLU A 249 -22.92 -2.62 3.20
C GLU A 249 -22.66 -1.30 3.94
N SER A 250 -21.45 -1.10 4.46
CA SER A 250 -21.07 0.17 5.10
C SER A 250 -21.19 1.37 4.15
N PHE A 251 -20.80 1.22 2.89
CA PHE A 251 -20.95 2.26 1.89
C PHE A 251 -22.42 2.61 1.64
N ALA A 252 -23.30 1.61 1.51
CA ALA A 252 -24.73 1.82 1.31
C ALA A 252 -25.37 2.55 2.51
N GLU A 253 -25.06 2.11 3.74
CA GLU A 253 -25.54 2.75 4.97
C GLU A 253 -25.11 4.20 5.10
N ARG A 254 -23.89 4.49 4.65
CA ARG A 254 -23.31 5.84 4.68
C ARG A 254 -23.72 6.70 3.48
N GLY A 255 -24.47 6.14 2.54
CA GLY A 255 -25.00 6.86 1.37
C GLY A 255 -23.98 7.06 0.24
N VAL A 256 -22.96 6.21 0.13
CA VAL A 256 -22.11 6.13 -1.06
C VAL A 256 -22.88 5.41 -2.16
N ARG A 257 -23.01 6.02 -3.34
CA ARG A 257 -23.63 5.38 -4.49
C ARG A 257 -22.58 4.58 -5.28
N VAL A 258 -22.80 3.28 -5.44
CA VAL A 258 -21.90 2.40 -6.20
C VAL A 258 -22.53 2.03 -7.54
N HIS A 259 -21.87 2.40 -8.64
CA HIS A 259 -22.18 1.95 -9.99
C HIS A 259 -21.23 0.80 -10.35
N ALA A 260 -21.67 -0.44 -10.11
CA ALA A 260 -20.92 -1.64 -10.45
C ALA A 260 -21.10 -2.04 -11.92
N ARG A 261 -20.21 -2.91 -12.44
CA ARG A 261 -20.24 -3.50 -13.80
C ARG A 261 -20.24 -2.49 -14.94
N THR A 262 -19.77 -1.28 -14.71
CA THR A 262 -19.68 -0.25 -15.73
C THR A 262 -18.34 0.47 -15.71
N ARG A 263 -17.96 1.06 -16.83
CA ARG A 263 -16.71 1.80 -16.98
C ARG A 263 -17.02 3.26 -17.30
N ALA A 264 -16.22 4.16 -16.77
CA ALA A 264 -16.17 5.51 -17.27
C ALA A 264 -15.42 5.51 -18.62
N GLU A 265 -16.05 5.98 -19.67
CA GLU A 265 -15.45 6.09 -21.02
C GLU A 265 -14.83 7.45 -21.25
N ALA A 266 -15.47 8.50 -20.77
CA ALA A 266 -14.99 9.86 -20.93
C ALA A 266 -15.39 10.74 -19.74
N ALA A 267 -14.61 11.80 -19.51
CA ALA A 267 -15.01 12.87 -18.63
C ALA A 267 -14.63 14.23 -19.22
N ARG A 268 -15.48 15.24 -18.94
CA ARG A 268 -15.23 16.64 -19.31
C ARG A 268 -15.75 17.57 -18.23
N VAL A 269 -15.16 18.74 -18.18
CA VAL A 269 -15.66 19.84 -17.35
C VAL A 269 -16.64 20.68 -18.18
N GLU A 270 -17.79 21.01 -17.58
CA GLU A 270 -18.82 21.86 -18.17
C GLU A 270 -19.32 22.86 -17.11
N GLY A 271 -18.86 24.11 -17.20
CA GLY A 271 -19.08 25.11 -16.15
C GLY A 271 -18.42 24.70 -14.84
N ASP A 272 -19.20 24.59 -13.80
CA ASP A 272 -18.74 24.19 -12.46
C ASP A 272 -18.91 22.69 -12.17
N GLU A 273 -19.33 21.90 -13.13
CA GLU A 273 -19.56 20.46 -13.00
C GLU A 273 -18.55 19.66 -13.84
N VAL A 274 -18.34 18.41 -13.40
CA VAL A 274 -17.72 17.36 -14.19
C VAL A 274 -18.80 16.39 -14.66
N LEU A 275 -18.81 16.10 -15.94
CA LEU A 275 -19.69 15.11 -16.57
C LEU A 275 -18.86 13.87 -16.88
N VAL A 276 -19.26 12.73 -16.32
CA VAL A 276 -18.63 11.43 -16.55
C VAL A 276 -19.59 10.56 -17.34
N THR A 277 -19.23 10.19 -18.56
CA THR A 277 -20.00 9.29 -19.41
C THR A 277 -19.59 7.85 -19.13
N LEU A 278 -20.56 7.02 -18.81
CA LEU A 278 -20.40 5.59 -18.59
C LEU A 278 -20.62 4.79 -19.89
N ALA A 279 -20.15 3.54 -19.91
CA ALA A 279 -20.22 2.65 -21.07
C ALA A 279 -21.66 2.32 -21.53
N ASP A 280 -22.65 2.44 -20.66
CA ASP A 280 -24.07 2.27 -20.96
C ASP A 280 -24.75 3.56 -21.45
N GLY A 281 -23.99 4.65 -21.64
CA GLY A 281 -24.49 5.96 -22.02
C GLY A 281 -25.00 6.84 -20.87
N THR A 282 -25.04 6.31 -19.65
CA THR A 282 -25.37 7.11 -18.46
C THR A 282 -24.37 8.24 -18.27
N VAL A 283 -24.85 9.43 -17.93
CA VAL A 283 -24.01 10.59 -17.62
C VAL A 283 -24.17 10.92 -16.13
N LEU A 284 -23.08 10.77 -15.38
CA LEU A 284 -23.00 11.19 -13.99
C LEU A 284 -22.53 12.66 -13.93
N ARG A 285 -23.12 13.43 -13.01
CA ARG A 285 -22.74 14.82 -12.74
C ARG A 285 -22.21 14.94 -11.32
N GLY A 286 -21.11 15.67 -11.17
CA GLY A 286 -20.49 15.93 -9.86
C GLY A 286 -19.64 17.20 -9.91
N SER A 287 -19.22 17.71 -8.76
CA SER A 287 -18.34 18.86 -8.70
C SER A 287 -16.89 18.50 -9.06
N HIS A 288 -16.47 17.27 -8.75
CA HIS A 288 -15.10 16.78 -8.99
C HIS A 288 -15.11 15.30 -9.39
N LEU A 289 -14.06 14.91 -10.10
CA LEU A 289 -13.76 13.54 -10.49
C LEU A 289 -12.38 13.14 -9.96
N LEU A 290 -12.29 12.01 -9.25
CA LEU A 290 -11.06 11.36 -8.88
C LEU A 290 -10.83 10.11 -9.74
N MET A 291 -9.71 10.10 -10.47
CA MET A 291 -9.26 8.95 -11.26
C MET A 291 -8.40 8.03 -10.39
N ALA A 292 -8.94 6.85 -10.03
CA ALA A 292 -8.31 5.81 -9.20
C ALA A 292 -8.17 4.49 -9.98
N VAL A 293 -7.75 4.57 -11.25
CA VAL A 293 -7.69 3.45 -12.21
C VAL A 293 -6.34 2.73 -12.25
N GLY A 294 -5.60 2.75 -11.15
CA GLY A 294 -4.32 2.10 -10.97
C GLY A 294 -3.13 2.93 -11.44
N GLY A 295 -1.94 2.35 -11.31
CA GLY A 295 -0.67 2.97 -11.65
C GLY A 295 -0.05 2.44 -12.95
N VAL A 296 0.98 3.13 -13.42
CA VAL A 296 1.89 2.68 -14.46
C VAL A 296 3.33 2.85 -13.96
N PRO A 297 4.23 1.88 -14.22
CA PRO A 297 5.60 1.97 -13.74
C PRO A 297 6.34 3.18 -14.35
N SER A 298 7.18 3.85 -13.56
CA SER A 298 7.95 5.03 -13.97
C SER A 298 9.24 4.64 -14.70
N THR A 299 9.18 3.63 -15.56
CA THR A 299 10.34 3.01 -16.23
C THR A 299 10.72 3.64 -17.57
N ARG A 300 9.87 4.50 -18.13
CA ARG A 300 10.13 5.13 -19.42
C ARG A 300 11.32 6.10 -19.36
N GLY A 301 12.25 6.00 -20.30
CA GLY A 301 13.40 6.89 -20.44
C GLY A 301 14.48 6.68 -19.38
N LEU A 302 14.53 5.50 -18.74
CA LEU A 302 15.55 5.15 -17.76
C LEU A 302 16.82 4.52 -18.37
N GLY A 303 16.89 4.31 -19.67
CA GLY A 303 18.01 3.61 -20.30
C GLY A 303 18.02 2.12 -20.04
N LEU A 304 16.83 1.50 -19.90
CA LEU A 304 16.73 0.05 -19.64
C LEU A 304 17.16 -0.79 -20.83
N GLU A 305 16.90 -0.34 -22.05
CA GLU A 305 17.31 -1.00 -23.29
C GLU A 305 18.83 -0.97 -23.42
N GLU A 306 19.44 0.19 -23.16
CA GLU A 306 20.90 0.41 -23.19
C GLU A 306 21.63 -0.44 -22.14
N ALA A 307 20.97 -0.74 -21.03
CA ALA A 307 21.48 -1.64 -20.00
C ALA A 307 21.04 -3.09 -20.18
N HIS A 308 20.32 -3.43 -21.27
CA HIS A 308 19.79 -4.76 -21.56
C HIS A 308 18.88 -5.35 -20.47
N VAL A 309 18.15 -4.50 -19.73
CA VAL A 309 17.21 -4.91 -18.70
C VAL A 309 15.90 -5.40 -19.31
N ARG A 310 15.45 -6.57 -18.91
CA ARG A 310 14.17 -7.14 -19.36
C ARG A 310 13.00 -6.42 -18.72
N VAL A 311 12.02 -6.09 -19.55
CA VAL A 311 10.79 -5.39 -19.16
C VAL A 311 9.59 -6.18 -19.66
N LYS A 312 8.60 -6.37 -18.79
CA LYS A 312 7.31 -7.01 -19.15
C LYS A 312 6.53 -6.11 -20.13
N PRO A 313 5.57 -6.67 -20.90
CA PRO A 313 4.69 -5.85 -21.77
C PRO A 313 3.94 -4.72 -21.01
N SER A 314 3.73 -4.90 -19.72
CA SER A 314 3.12 -3.90 -18.82
C SER A 314 4.06 -2.74 -18.43
N GLY A 315 5.33 -2.78 -18.86
CA GLY A 315 6.35 -1.79 -18.53
C GLY A 315 7.11 -2.05 -17.21
N HIS A 316 6.78 -3.10 -16.47
CA HIS A 316 7.46 -3.44 -15.22
C HIS A 316 8.77 -4.18 -15.48
N ILE A 317 9.79 -3.90 -14.67
CA ILE A 317 11.08 -4.57 -14.70
C ILE A 317 10.91 -6.00 -14.16
N GLU A 318 11.44 -6.99 -14.91
CA GLU A 318 11.46 -8.39 -14.44
C GLU A 318 12.49 -8.58 -13.34
N THR A 319 12.07 -9.18 -12.23
CA THR A 319 12.94 -9.50 -11.10
C THR A 319 12.64 -10.91 -10.56
N ASP A 320 13.65 -11.50 -9.94
CA ASP A 320 13.47 -12.71 -9.13
C ASP A 320 13.07 -12.37 -7.67
N ARG A 321 12.97 -13.39 -6.82
CA ARG A 321 12.52 -13.23 -5.42
C ARG A 321 13.54 -12.55 -4.49
N VAL A 322 14.78 -12.34 -4.96
CA VAL A 322 15.79 -11.52 -4.28
C VAL A 322 16.01 -10.18 -4.98
N SER A 323 15.05 -9.80 -5.84
CA SER A 323 15.03 -8.52 -6.56
C SER A 323 16.12 -8.34 -7.62
N ARG A 324 16.80 -9.42 -8.08
CA ARG A 324 17.76 -9.33 -9.20
C ARG A 324 17.01 -9.14 -10.50
N THR A 325 17.57 -8.33 -11.38
CA THR A 325 17.19 -8.32 -12.80
C THR A 325 17.94 -9.43 -13.56
N ASN A 326 17.75 -9.49 -14.87
CA ASN A 326 18.55 -10.34 -15.74
C ASN A 326 19.98 -9.84 -15.96
N VAL A 327 20.31 -8.63 -15.50
CA VAL A 327 21.64 -8.01 -15.65
C VAL A 327 22.40 -8.16 -14.34
N ARG A 328 23.60 -8.75 -14.43
CA ARG A 328 24.45 -8.97 -13.26
C ARG A 328 24.79 -7.65 -12.55
N GLY A 329 24.65 -7.63 -11.22
CA GLY A 329 24.89 -6.46 -10.38
C GLY A 329 23.78 -5.42 -10.42
N LEU A 330 22.71 -5.64 -11.18
CA LEU A 330 21.59 -4.72 -11.29
C LEU A 330 20.30 -5.32 -10.71
N TYR A 331 19.67 -4.59 -9.81
CA TYR A 331 18.47 -4.95 -9.05
C TYR A 331 17.34 -3.96 -9.32
N ALA A 332 16.10 -4.36 -8.97
CA ALA A 332 14.98 -3.41 -8.97
C ALA A 332 14.01 -3.70 -7.80
N ALA A 333 13.41 -2.65 -7.24
CA ALA A 333 12.54 -2.73 -6.08
C ALA A 333 11.32 -1.80 -6.17
N GLY A 334 10.21 -2.20 -5.56
CA GLY A 334 8.97 -1.43 -5.49
C GLY A 334 8.11 -1.55 -6.75
N ASP A 335 7.19 -0.62 -6.92
CA ASP A 335 6.11 -0.67 -7.91
C ASP A 335 6.60 -0.80 -9.35
N CYS A 336 7.82 -0.36 -9.65
CA CYS A 336 8.42 -0.55 -10.97
C CYS A 336 8.66 -2.02 -11.32
N THR A 337 8.58 -2.96 -10.36
CA THR A 337 8.70 -4.41 -10.60
C THR A 337 7.35 -5.10 -10.80
N GLY A 338 6.26 -4.48 -10.32
CA GLY A 338 4.90 -5.02 -10.40
C GLY A 338 4.68 -6.28 -9.57
N VAL A 339 5.45 -6.49 -8.49
CA VAL A 339 5.27 -7.64 -7.59
C VAL A 339 4.06 -7.39 -6.68
N TYR A 340 4.11 -6.36 -5.85
CA TYR A 340 3.01 -5.83 -5.06
C TYR A 340 3.18 -4.32 -4.90
N PRO A 341 2.15 -3.50 -5.17
CA PRO A 341 2.22 -2.04 -5.02
C PRO A 341 2.04 -1.64 -3.56
N LEU A 342 2.96 -2.04 -2.70
CA LEU A 342 2.97 -1.78 -1.26
C LEU A 342 4.32 -1.22 -0.82
N ALA A 343 4.30 -0.16 -0.03
CA ALA A 343 5.52 0.47 0.49
C ALA A 343 6.38 -0.51 1.33
N SER A 344 5.73 -1.39 2.11
CA SER A 344 6.40 -2.44 2.89
C SER A 344 7.11 -3.46 2.01
N VAL A 345 6.51 -3.84 0.87
CA VAL A 345 7.13 -4.75 -0.11
C VAL A 345 8.29 -4.06 -0.81
N ALA A 346 8.14 -2.80 -1.22
CA ALA A 346 9.22 -2.03 -1.82
C ALA A 346 10.43 -1.94 -0.86
N ALA A 347 10.20 -1.62 0.41
CA ALA A 347 11.22 -1.57 1.46
C ALA A 347 11.92 -2.93 1.65
N MET A 348 11.13 -4.02 1.73
CA MET A 348 11.68 -5.37 1.85
C MET A 348 12.51 -5.77 0.63
N GLN A 349 12.01 -5.49 -0.59
CA GLN A 349 12.76 -5.74 -1.82
C GLN A 349 14.09 -4.99 -1.84
N GLY A 350 14.11 -3.71 -1.43
CA GLY A 350 15.32 -2.90 -1.35
C GLY A 350 16.35 -3.49 -0.37
N ARG A 351 15.93 -3.88 0.83
CA ARG A 351 16.79 -4.54 1.82
C ARG A 351 17.31 -5.87 1.32
N THR A 352 16.41 -6.72 0.79
CA THR A 352 16.75 -8.04 0.24
C THR A 352 17.77 -7.93 -0.90
N ALA A 353 17.58 -6.96 -1.80
CA ALA A 353 18.53 -6.69 -2.88
C ALA A 353 19.92 -6.38 -2.35
N MET A 354 20.04 -5.54 -1.34
CA MET A 354 21.35 -5.15 -0.77
C MET A 354 22.00 -6.25 0.03
N TYR A 355 21.26 -7.01 0.85
CA TYR A 355 21.80 -8.19 1.52
C TYR A 355 22.36 -9.18 0.50
N HIS A 356 21.58 -9.51 -0.53
CA HIS A 356 22.02 -10.43 -1.58
C HIS A 356 23.23 -9.90 -2.35
N ALA A 357 23.19 -8.63 -2.78
CA ALA A 357 24.27 -8.02 -3.59
C ALA A 357 25.60 -7.95 -2.85
N LEU A 358 25.56 -7.72 -1.53
CA LEU A 358 26.76 -7.57 -0.68
C LEU A 358 27.19 -8.89 -0.02
N GLY A 359 26.57 -10.00 -0.42
CA GLY A 359 27.00 -11.35 -0.05
C GLY A 359 26.54 -11.84 1.30
N GLU A 360 25.50 -11.22 1.86
CA GLU A 360 24.87 -11.69 3.08
C GLU A 360 23.78 -12.74 2.79
N ALA A 361 23.54 -13.61 3.77
CA ALA A 361 22.46 -14.57 3.69
C ALA A 361 21.10 -13.85 3.78
N VAL A 362 20.21 -14.11 2.84
CA VAL A 362 18.90 -13.48 2.80
C VAL A 362 17.80 -14.46 2.40
N ALA A 363 16.67 -14.38 3.10
CA ALA A 363 15.48 -15.10 2.69
C ALA A 363 14.82 -14.38 1.50
N PRO A 364 14.46 -15.12 0.42
CA PRO A 364 13.72 -14.52 -0.68
C PRO A 364 12.34 -14.04 -0.25
N LEU A 365 11.78 -13.05 -0.95
CA LEU A 365 10.41 -12.60 -0.74
C LEU A 365 9.43 -13.76 -0.95
N ILE A 366 8.59 -14.01 0.04
CA ILE A 366 7.52 -15.01 0.00
C ILE A 366 6.18 -14.28 -0.14
N PRO A 367 5.52 -14.35 -1.32
CA PRO A 367 4.29 -13.59 -1.58
C PRO A 367 3.19 -13.81 -0.54
N ASN A 368 2.97 -15.05 -0.12
CA ASN A 368 1.92 -15.41 0.84
C ASN A 368 2.23 -14.99 2.30
N GLN A 369 3.34 -14.29 2.56
CA GLN A 369 3.64 -13.70 3.85
C GLN A 369 3.45 -12.18 3.86
N VAL A 370 3.05 -11.60 2.74
CA VAL A 370 2.82 -10.17 2.63
C VAL A 370 1.46 -9.83 3.25
N ALA A 371 1.50 -9.04 4.31
CA ALA A 371 0.30 -8.44 4.88
C ALA A 371 -0.04 -7.15 4.13
N SER A 372 -1.33 -6.91 3.94
CA SER A 372 -1.85 -5.68 3.33
C SER A 372 -3.07 -5.17 4.09
N ALA A 373 -3.34 -3.87 3.98
CA ALA A 373 -4.51 -3.25 4.55
C ALA A 373 -5.14 -2.25 3.57
N VAL A 374 -6.46 -2.11 3.69
CA VAL A 374 -7.29 -1.08 3.03
C VAL A 374 -7.87 -0.21 4.12
N PHE A 375 -7.54 1.07 4.09
CA PHE A 375 -7.88 2.04 5.14
C PHE A 375 -9.26 2.68 4.86
N THR A 376 -10.26 1.84 4.79
CA THR A 376 -11.67 2.23 4.70
C THR A 376 -12.33 2.24 6.09
N SER A 377 -13.60 2.53 6.19
CA SER A 377 -14.38 2.33 7.42
C SER A 377 -15.52 1.33 7.13
N PRO A 378 -15.42 0.07 7.65
CA PRO A 378 -14.32 -0.49 8.44
C PRO A 378 -13.03 -0.68 7.65
N GLU A 379 -11.86 -0.74 8.34
CA GLU A 379 -10.61 -1.20 7.72
C GLU A 379 -10.66 -2.69 7.41
N ILE A 380 -9.94 -3.08 6.36
CA ILE A 380 -9.77 -4.48 5.96
C ILE A 380 -8.28 -4.78 5.92
N ALA A 381 -7.84 -5.83 6.62
CA ALA A 381 -6.45 -6.28 6.53
C ALA A 381 -6.40 -7.78 6.24
N THR A 382 -5.43 -8.19 5.43
CA THR A 382 -5.28 -9.56 4.94
C THR A 382 -3.83 -10.01 4.98
N VAL A 383 -3.62 -11.31 5.14
CA VAL A 383 -2.31 -11.97 5.00
C VAL A 383 -2.49 -13.43 4.63
N GLY A 384 -1.58 -13.98 3.85
CA GLY A 384 -1.56 -15.40 3.54
C GLY A 384 -2.47 -15.81 2.41
N HIS A 385 -2.90 -17.07 2.45
CA HIS A 385 -3.85 -17.62 1.48
C HIS A 385 -5.25 -17.05 1.69
N SER A 386 -6.00 -16.96 0.60
CA SER A 386 -7.38 -16.45 0.58
C SER A 386 -8.41 -17.57 0.65
N GLU A 387 -9.62 -17.25 1.11
CA GLU A 387 -10.77 -18.14 1.02
C GLU A 387 -11.11 -18.53 -0.41
N GLN A 388 -10.85 -17.63 -1.38
CA GLN A 388 -11.04 -17.94 -2.79
C GLN A 388 -10.13 -19.07 -3.26
N GLU A 389 -8.85 -19.09 -2.85
CA GLU A 389 -7.93 -20.19 -3.17
C GLU A 389 -8.39 -21.54 -2.56
N VAL A 390 -9.06 -21.51 -1.40
CA VAL A 390 -9.68 -22.69 -0.79
C VAL A 390 -10.88 -23.15 -1.62
N SER A 391 -11.77 -22.23 -1.97
CA SER A 391 -12.99 -22.51 -2.75
C SER A 391 -12.67 -23.03 -4.16
N ASP A 392 -11.60 -22.53 -4.77
CA ASP A 392 -11.13 -22.97 -6.09
C ASP A 392 -10.37 -24.31 -6.04
N GLY A 393 -10.17 -24.86 -4.84
CA GLY A 393 -9.46 -26.13 -4.64
C GLY A 393 -7.94 -26.04 -4.80
N HIS A 394 -7.37 -24.83 -4.84
CA HIS A 394 -5.94 -24.63 -4.94
C HIS A 394 -5.20 -25.02 -3.65
N ILE A 395 -5.90 -24.98 -2.51
CA ILE A 395 -5.35 -25.32 -1.21
C ILE A 395 -6.40 -26.04 -0.37
N ALA A 396 -5.99 -27.11 0.33
CA ALA A 396 -6.82 -27.76 1.33
C ALA A 396 -6.72 -26.99 2.64
N ALA A 397 -7.80 -26.32 3.04
CA ALA A 397 -7.87 -25.58 4.29
C ALA A 397 -9.30 -25.47 4.80
N GLU A 398 -9.43 -25.22 6.10
CA GLU A 398 -10.66 -24.82 6.76
C GLU A 398 -10.67 -23.30 6.94
N VAL A 399 -11.85 -22.71 6.77
CA VAL A 399 -12.09 -21.28 6.96
C VAL A 399 -12.91 -21.09 8.23
N LEU A 400 -12.33 -20.39 9.19
CA LEU A 400 -12.93 -20.13 10.50
C LEU A 400 -13.22 -18.63 10.60
N THR A 401 -14.43 -18.27 10.98
CA THR A 401 -14.84 -16.86 11.09
C THR A 401 -15.47 -16.58 12.46
N LEU A 402 -15.07 -15.46 13.06
CA LEU A 402 -15.64 -14.95 14.30
C LEU A 402 -16.15 -13.52 14.11
N PRO A 403 -17.47 -13.27 14.19
CA PRO A 403 -18.02 -11.92 14.12
C PRO A 403 -17.58 -11.05 15.31
N LEU A 404 -17.25 -9.80 15.07
CA LEU A 404 -16.90 -8.84 16.12
C LEU A 404 -18.08 -8.49 17.02
N ALA A 405 -19.31 -8.67 16.56
CA ALA A 405 -20.52 -8.51 17.38
C ALA A 405 -20.53 -9.38 18.66
N THR A 406 -19.73 -10.45 18.69
CA THR A 406 -19.57 -11.31 19.88
C THR A 406 -18.48 -10.82 20.83
N ASN A 407 -17.56 -9.96 20.38
CA ASN A 407 -16.43 -9.49 21.18
C ASN A 407 -16.86 -8.41 22.17
N PRO A 408 -16.56 -8.55 23.48
CA PRO A 408 -16.98 -7.56 24.50
C PRO A 408 -16.36 -6.17 24.27
N ARG A 409 -15.11 -6.07 23.83
CA ARG A 409 -14.48 -4.76 23.57
C ARG A 409 -15.09 -4.04 22.38
N ALA A 410 -15.43 -4.78 21.32
CA ALA A 410 -16.15 -4.24 20.17
C ALA A 410 -17.52 -3.69 20.59
N LYS A 411 -18.28 -4.43 21.40
CA LYS A 411 -19.56 -3.96 21.99
C LYS A 411 -19.39 -2.68 22.79
N MET A 412 -18.36 -2.58 23.64
CA MET A 412 -18.07 -1.38 24.43
C MET A 412 -17.78 -0.16 23.56
N GLN A 413 -17.23 -0.38 22.38
CA GLN A 413 -16.89 0.68 21.42
C GLN A 413 -18.02 0.98 20.41
N GLY A 414 -19.18 0.29 20.53
CA GLY A 414 -20.28 0.42 19.60
C GLY A 414 -20.02 -0.18 18.22
N VAL A 415 -18.97 -1.03 18.08
CA VAL A 415 -18.65 -1.74 16.86
C VAL A 415 -19.56 -2.97 16.74
N ARG A 416 -20.40 -3.00 15.72
CA ARG A 416 -21.38 -4.09 15.49
C ARG A 416 -20.98 -4.97 14.32
N GLU A 417 -20.24 -4.42 13.39
CA GLU A 417 -19.85 -5.06 12.13
C GLU A 417 -18.39 -5.46 12.14
N GLY A 418 -18.07 -6.36 11.21
CA GLY A 418 -16.71 -6.86 11.05
C GLY A 418 -16.51 -8.24 11.66
N PHE A 419 -15.36 -8.79 11.38
CA PHE A 419 -15.01 -10.16 11.77
C PHE A 419 -13.50 -10.37 11.78
N VAL A 420 -13.08 -11.48 12.39
CA VAL A 420 -11.74 -12.07 12.22
C VAL A 420 -11.92 -13.45 11.58
N LYS A 421 -11.20 -13.68 10.48
CA LYS A 421 -11.19 -14.94 9.74
C LYS A 421 -9.79 -15.53 9.78
N LEU A 422 -9.68 -16.84 10.03
CA LEU A 422 -8.46 -17.62 9.88
C LEU A 422 -8.65 -18.71 8.83
N ILE A 423 -7.61 -18.96 8.07
CA ILE A 423 -7.50 -20.04 7.11
C ILE A 423 -6.47 -21.02 7.66
N VAL A 424 -6.88 -22.24 7.93
CA VAL A 424 -6.12 -23.22 8.73
C VAL A 424 -6.03 -24.54 7.98
N ARG A 425 -4.86 -25.18 7.98
CA ARG A 425 -4.68 -26.51 7.40
C ARG A 425 -5.37 -27.56 8.24
N PRO A 426 -6.18 -28.46 7.66
CA PRO A 426 -7.01 -29.39 8.44
C PRO A 426 -6.22 -30.41 9.27
N ASP A 427 -5.08 -30.89 8.77
CA ASP A 427 -4.29 -31.97 9.38
C ASP A 427 -3.29 -31.52 10.43
N SER A 428 -2.68 -30.35 10.24
CA SER A 428 -1.62 -29.81 11.10
C SER A 428 -2.03 -28.56 11.87
N HIS A 429 -3.22 -28.04 11.62
CA HIS A 429 -3.78 -26.81 12.16
C HIS A 429 -2.86 -25.58 11.94
N THR A 430 -1.92 -25.66 10.99
CA THR A 430 -1.05 -24.54 10.64
C THR A 430 -1.87 -23.39 10.09
N VAL A 431 -1.66 -22.18 10.60
CA VAL A 431 -2.30 -20.96 10.09
C VAL A 431 -1.68 -20.61 8.72
N LEU A 432 -2.52 -20.61 7.69
CA LEU A 432 -2.15 -20.35 6.30
C LEU A 432 -2.48 -18.94 5.84
N GLY A 433 -3.44 -18.29 6.49
CA GLY A 433 -3.87 -16.95 6.16
C GLY A 433 -4.91 -16.42 7.13
N GLY A 434 -5.32 -15.19 6.91
CA GLY A 434 -6.43 -14.59 7.63
C GLY A 434 -6.81 -13.21 7.17
N VAL A 435 -8.01 -12.81 7.58
CA VAL A 435 -8.64 -11.53 7.25
C VAL A 435 -9.17 -10.90 8.53
N VAL A 436 -8.96 -9.62 8.68
CA VAL A 436 -9.54 -8.81 9.75
C VAL A 436 -10.34 -7.67 9.12
N VAL A 437 -11.62 -7.59 9.45
CA VAL A 437 -12.51 -6.46 9.13
C VAL A 437 -12.89 -5.82 10.45
N ALA A 438 -12.30 -4.66 10.75
CA ALA A 438 -12.45 -4.01 12.05
C ALA A 438 -11.97 -2.55 11.98
N PRO A 439 -12.33 -1.69 12.93
CA PRO A 439 -11.57 -0.48 13.19
C PRO A 439 -10.11 -0.85 13.50
N ARG A 440 -9.14 -0.21 12.83
CA ARG A 440 -7.70 -0.48 13.00
C ARG A 440 -7.29 -1.93 12.68
N ALA A 441 -7.89 -2.51 11.64
CA ALA A 441 -7.53 -3.85 11.18
C ALA A 441 -6.05 -3.95 10.80
N SER A 442 -5.46 -2.86 10.32
CA SER A 442 -4.03 -2.74 10.01
C SER A 442 -3.11 -3.01 11.22
N ASP A 443 -3.54 -2.64 12.43
CA ASP A 443 -2.81 -2.96 13.67
C ASP A 443 -3.11 -4.39 14.14
N LEU A 444 -4.32 -4.90 13.87
CA LEU A 444 -4.80 -6.19 14.36
C LEU A 444 -4.30 -7.38 13.55
N ILE A 445 -3.89 -7.19 12.29
CA ILE A 445 -3.44 -8.28 11.40
C ILE A 445 -2.07 -8.85 11.80
N HIS A 446 -1.25 -8.09 12.53
CA HIS A 446 0.14 -8.47 12.81
C HIS A 446 0.31 -9.83 13.51
N PRO A 447 -0.48 -10.22 14.53
CA PRO A 447 -0.39 -11.55 15.13
C PRO A 447 -0.67 -12.68 14.12
N ILE A 448 -1.61 -12.49 13.19
CA ILE A 448 -1.90 -13.45 12.13
C ILE A 448 -0.74 -13.50 11.12
N SER A 449 -0.18 -12.36 10.74
CA SER A 449 0.99 -12.28 9.87
C SER A 449 2.19 -13.02 10.49
N LEU A 450 2.40 -12.87 11.80
CA LEU A 450 3.43 -13.62 12.53
C LEU A 450 3.15 -15.12 12.52
N ALA A 451 1.89 -15.53 12.74
CA ALA A 451 1.51 -16.94 12.72
C ALA A 451 1.76 -17.57 11.34
N VAL A 452 1.40 -16.87 10.24
CA VAL A 452 1.64 -17.34 8.87
C VAL A 452 3.15 -17.42 8.58
N SER A 453 3.92 -16.37 8.91
CA SER A 453 5.35 -16.32 8.59
C SER A 453 6.17 -17.36 9.38
N GLN A 454 5.79 -17.62 10.61
CA GLN A 454 6.44 -18.60 11.50
C GLN A 454 5.78 -19.99 11.47
N ARG A 455 4.76 -20.19 10.63
CA ARG A 455 4.01 -21.44 10.51
C ARG A 455 3.46 -21.95 11.85
N LEU A 456 2.94 -21.04 12.67
CA LEU A 456 2.33 -21.38 13.94
C LEU A 456 1.03 -22.14 13.71
N THR A 457 0.68 -23.00 14.66
CA THR A 457 -0.62 -23.70 14.66
C THR A 457 -1.70 -22.85 15.32
N ALA A 458 -2.97 -23.14 15.02
CA ALA A 458 -4.11 -22.50 15.65
C ALA A 458 -4.08 -22.68 17.18
N GLU A 459 -3.62 -23.85 17.69
CA GLU A 459 -3.46 -24.08 19.13
C GLU A 459 -2.42 -23.14 19.76
N ALA A 460 -1.32 -22.85 19.03
CA ALA A 460 -0.32 -21.92 19.52
C ALA A 460 -0.89 -20.51 19.62
N VAL A 461 -1.68 -20.08 18.63
CA VAL A 461 -2.39 -18.80 18.64
C VAL A 461 -3.45 -18.75 19.76
N ALA A 462 -4.24 -19.82 19.92
CA ALA A 462 -5.28 -19.93 20.94
C ALA A 462 -4.75 -19.88 22.39
N ARG A 463 -3.52 -20.39 22.60
CA ARG A 463 -2.86 -20.42 23.92
C ARG A 463 -2.13 -19.12 24.26
N ALA A 464 -1.89 -18.25 23.28
CA ALA A 464 -1.24 -16.99 23.55
C ALA A 464 -2.11 -16.10 24.45
N PHE A 465 -1.52 -15.55 25.52
CA PHE A 465 -2.25 -14.63 26.38
C PHE A 465 -2.59 -13.35 25.64
N THR A 466 -3.86 -12.98 25.69
CA THR A 466 -4.36 -11.70 25.14
C THR A 466 -4.88 -10.83 26.28
N VAL A 467 -4.81 -9.52 26.11
CA VAL A 467 -5.44 -8.59 27.06
C VAL A 467 -6.95 -8.75 26.98
N TYR A 468 -7.61 -8.80 28.13
CA TYR A 468 -9.07 -8.83 28.21
C TYR A 468 -9.62 -7.59 28.93
N PRO A 469 -10.62 -6.88 28.34
CA PRO A 469 -11.20 -7.11 27.01
C PRO A 469 -10.39 -6.40 25.92
N SER A 470 -10.15 -7.07 24.79
CA SER A 470 -9.51 -6.49 23.62
C SER A 470 -10.11 -7.00 22.31
N VAL A 471 -10.02 -6.21 21.24
CA VAL A 471 -10.44 -6.67 19.90
C VAL A 471 -9.45 -7.70 19.37
N SER A 472 -8.15 -7.56 19.65
CA SER A 472 -7.12 -8.54 19.29
C SER A 472 -7.34 -9.92 19.90
N GLY A 473 -8.08 -10.01 21.03
CA GLY A 473 -8.51 -11.28 21.62
C GLY A 473 -9.35 -12.14 20.67
N SER A 474 -10.03 -11.53 19.69
CA SER A 474 -10.79 -12.27 18.66
C SER A 474 -9.92 -13.21 17.84
N THR A 475 -8.63 -12.91 17.66
CA THR A 475 -7.70 -13.81 16.96
C THR A 475 -7.48 -15.12 17.72
N ALA A 476 -7.35 -15.06 19.05
CA ALA A 476 -7.26 -16.27 19.87
C ALA A 476 -8.60 -17.00 19.94
N GLU A 477 -9.73 -16.28 19.99
CA GLU A 477 -11.06 -16.89 20.02
C GLU A 477 -11.40 -17.66 18.73
N VAL A 478 -11.13 -17.08 17.55
CA VAL A 478 -11.35 -17.79 16.28
C VAL A 478 -10.45 -19.02 16.17
N ALA A 479 -9.20 -18.95 16.66
CA ALA A 479 -8.27 -20.06 16.68
C ALA A 479 -8.76 -21.22 17.60
N ARG A 480 -9.49 -20.92 18.69
CA ARG A 480 -10.07 -21.95 19.59
C ARG A 480 -11.15 -22.79 18.92
N GLN A 481 -11.76 -22.32 17.82
CA GLN A 481 -12.77 -23.12 17.10
C GLN A 481 -12.19 -24.42 16.54
N VAL A 482 -10.90 -24.46 16.20
CA VAL A 482 -10.20 -25.68 15.79
C VAL A 482 -10.04 -26.63 16.97
N VAL A 483 -9.68 -26.12 18.14
CA VAL A 483 -9.37 -26.95 19.35
C VAL A 483 -10.61 -27.56 19.97
N GLY A 484 -11.77 -26.93 19.81
CA GLY A 484 -13.05 -27.44 20.34
C GLY A 484 -13.70 -28.54 19.49
N GLN A 485 -13.08 -28.93 18.38
CA GLN A 485 -13.54 -30.04 17.52
C GLN A 485 -12.82 -31.37 17.82
N VAL A 486 -11.89 -31.39 18.78
CA VAL A 486 -11.14 -32.59 19.20
C VAL A 486 -11.72 -33.15 20.50
#